data_1084c87cec211e4aeaa1202a8e104119
#
_entry.id   1084c87cec211e4aeaa1202a8e104119
#
_cell.length_a   1.000
_cell.length_b   1.000
_cell.length_c   1.000
_cell.angle_alpha   90.00
_cell.angle_beta   90.00
_cell.angle_gamma   90.00
#
_symmetry.space_group_name_H-M   'P 1'
#
loop_
_entity.id
_entity.type
_entity.pdbx_description
1 polymer ?
#
loop_
_entity_poly.entity_id
_entity_poly.type
_entity_poly.pdbx_seq_one_letter_code
_entity_poly.pdbx_strand_id
1 'polypeptide(L)'
;VESMVVAFVLALLFRSFEAEAFVIPTGSMANTLMGRHRDLVCETCGTSFRVGASKELDDGSCTLNPRAFVRQARCPCCGVFMRLTDAAGRYKHDYPAFAGDRILVEKLAYDFSEPKRWDVMVFKYPEDAKTNYIKRLVGLPGETVVIAAGDIWTSRGEEEAVIARKPPERMRAMLQTVHDSRRVATPLREAGFPDAWSEWSAEGPQPRWTTSDSGRSYSVTADGPAMLRWRRLLPEAFEPGQRFAGKVEPALVGDFQPYNQDPEY
;
A
#
# COMPACT_ATOMS: atom_id res chain seq x y z
N VAL A 1 -4.08 7.97 -49.57
CA VAL A 1 -4.48 9.20 -48.83
C VAL A 1 -5.84 9.00 -48.19
N GLU A 2 -6.87 8.52 -48.92
CA GLU A 2 -8.23 8.34 -48.38
C GLU A 2 -8.28 7.39 -47.18
N SER A 3 -7.61 6.23 -47.23
CA SER A 3 -7.56 5.27 -46.12
C SER A 3 -6.91 5.85 -44.86
N MET A 4 -5.89 6.71 -45.01
CA MET A 4 -5.26 7.39 -43.86
C MET A 4 -6.21 8.42 -43.23
N VAL A 5 -6.97 9.15 -44.03
CA VAL A 5 -7.95 10.12 -43.54
C VAL A 5 -9.07 9.41 -42.81
N VAL A 6 -9.59 8.32 -43.38
CA VAL A 6 -10.63 7.50 -42.71
C VAL A 6 -10.12 6.92 -41.39
N ALA A 7 -8.92 6.34 -41.36
CA ALA A 7 -8.32 5.81 -40.15
C ALA A 7 -8.12 6.88 -39.07
N PHE A 8 -7.68 8.09 -39.49
CA PHE A 8 -7.51 9.22 -38.56
C PHE A 8 -8.85 9.70 -37.98
N VAL A 9 -9.86 9.84 -38.85
CA VAL A 9 -11.20 10.22 -38.40
C VAL A 9 -11.79 9.18 -37.45
N LEU A 10 -11.67 7.88 -37.76
CA LEU A 10 -12.13 6.79 -36.87
C LEU A 10 -11.38 6.80 -35.53
N ALA A 11 -10.06 7.03 -35.55
CA ALA A 11 -9.28 7.13 -34.30
C ALA A 11 -9.69 8.34 -33.46
N LEU A 12 -9.99 9.49 -34.09
CA LEU A 12 -10.51 10.65 -33.36
C LEU A 12 -11.89 10.41 -32.78
N LEU A 13 -12.78 9.77 -33.53
CA LEU A 13 -14.11 9.39 -33.04
C LEU A 13 -14.03 8.42 -31.86
N PHE A 14 -13.21 7.36 -32.01
CA PHE A 14 -12.98 6.42 -30.92
C PHE A 14 -12.48 7.13 -29.67
N ARG A 15 -11.43 7.96 -29.79
CA ARG A 15 -10.89 8.72 -28.66
C ARG A 15 -11.92 9.68 -28.04
N SER A 16 -12.77 10.30 -28.85
CA SER A 16 -13.72 11.30 -28.37
C SER A 16 -14.91 10.68 -27.66
N PHE A 17 -15.38 9.52 -28.10
CA PHE A 17 -16.63 8.92 -27.63
C PHE A 17 -16.44 7.69 -26.77
N GLU A 18 -15.45 6.83 -27.04
CA GLU A 18 -15.35 5.54 -26.38
C GLU A 18 -14.29 5.47 -25.30
N ALA A 19 -13.08 6.00 -25.54
CA ALA A 19 -11.98 5.80 -24.61
C ALA A 19 -11.05 7.01 -24.47
N GLU A 20 -10.59 7.24 -23.24
CA GLU A 20 -9.63 8.29 -22.92
C GLU A 20 -8.45 7.73 -22.11
N ALA A 21 -7.23 8.08 -22.52
CA ALA A 21 -6.01 7.63 -21.85
C ALA A 21 -5.58 8.63 -20.78
N PHE A 22 -5.27 8.13 -19.59
CA PHE A 22 -4.74 8.91 -18.48
C PHE A 22 -3.48 8.28 -17.91
N VAL A 23 -2.68 9.11 -17.26
CA VAL A 23 -1.58 8.67 -16.39
C VAL A 23 -1.99 8.96 -14.96
N ILE A 24 -1.87 7.98 -14.08
CA ILE A 24 -2.23 8.12 -12.65
C ILE A 24 -1.18 9.00 -11.96
N PRO A 25 -1.52 10.20 -11.47
CA PRO A 25 -0.52 11.08 -10.89
C PRO A 25 -0.18 10.72 -9.43
N THR A 26 -1.17 10.31 -8.65
CA THR A 26 -1.06 10.13 -7.19
C THR A 26 -1.34 8.71 -6.74
N GLY A 27 -0.93 8.39 -5.51
CA GLY A 27 -1.04 7.05 -4.96
C GLY A 27 -2.38 6.69 -4.32
N SER A 28 -3.41 7.51 -4.46
CA SER A 28 -4.70 7.29 -3.77
C SER A 28 -5.40 5.97 -4.14
N MET A 29 -5.01 5.35 -5.25
CA MET A 29 -5.53 4.06 -5.73
C MET A 29 -4.52 2.92 -5.66
N ALA A 30 -3.34 3.17 -5.04
CA ALA A 30 -2.37 2.11 -4.81
C ALA A 30 -2.97 1.06 -3.82
N ASN A 31 -2.65 -0.20 -3.95
CA ASN A 31 -1.76 -0.87 -4.93
C ASN A 31 -2.44 -1.23 -6.26
N THR A 32 -3.73 -0.98 -6.40
CA THR A 32 -4.49 -1.33 -7.61
C THR A 32 -4.00 -0.55 -8.82
N LEU A 33 -3.81 0.75 -8.64
CA LEU A 33 -3.25 1.67 -9.63
C LEU A 33 -2.18 2.52 -8.96
N MET A 34 -0.99 2.47 -9.52
CA MET A 34 0.16 3.17 -8.98
C MET A 34 0.25 4.58 -9.58
N GLY A 35 0.38 5.59 -8.73
CA GLY A 35 0.86 6.90 -9.16
C GLY A 35 2.38 6.91 -9.30
N ARG A 36 2.98 8.10 -9.44
CA ARG A 36 4.44 8.23 -9.43
C ARG A 36 5.02 7.61 -8.15
N HIS A 37 6.01 6.75 -8.30
CA HIS A 37 6.60 6.00 -7.20
C HIS A 37 8.09 5.73 -7.42
N ARG A 38 8.77 5.30 -6.34
CA ARG A 38 10.12 4.76 -6.38
C ARG A 38 10.10 3.31 -5.92
N ASP A 39 10.84 2.48 -6.62
CA ASP A 39 11.09 1.10 -6.22
C ASP A 39 12.28 1.05 -5.26
N LEU A 40 12.07 0.40 -4.13
CA LEU A 40 13.05 0.27 -3.06
C LEU A 40 13.26 -1.19 -2.70
N VAL A 41 14.47 -1.50 -2.25
CA VAL A 41 14.80 -2.78 -1.61
C VAL A 41 15.29 -2.49 -0.21
N CYS A 42 14.68 -3.10 0.79
CA CYS A 42 15.08 -2.93 2.18
C CYS A 42 16.48 -3.50 2.43
N GLU A 43 17.42 -2.67 2.85
CA GLU A 43 18.80 -3.07 3.16
C GLU A 43 18.88 -4.08 4.34
N THR A 44 17.86 -4.09 5.22
CA THR A 44 17.84 -4.94 6.42
C THR A 44 17.25 -6.32 6.18
N CYS A 45 16.14 -6.43 5.41
CA CYS A 45 15.44 -7.71 5.22
C CYS A 45 15.29 -8.12 3.74
N GLY A 46 15.80 -7.33 2.79
CA GLY A 46 15.73 -7.62 1.36
C GLY A 46 14.33 -7.55 0.74
N THR A 47 13.34 -7.00 1.45
CA THR A 47 11.99 -6.84 0.90
C THR A 47 11.97 -5.74 -0.14
N SER A 48 11.45 -6.05 -1.34
CA SER A 48 11.15 -5.04 -2.35
C SER A 48 9.80 -4.41 -2.08
N PHE A 49 9.72 -3.09 -2.15
CA PHE A 49 8.47 -2.35 -1.92
C PHE A 49 8.51 -1.01 -2.65
N ARG A 50 7.37 -0.34 -2.74
CA ARG A 50 7.20 0.93 -3.43
C ARG A 50 6.81 2.02 -2.46
N VAL A 51 7.34 3.22 -2.71
CA VAL A 51 6.93 4.44 -1.99
C VAL A 51 6.41 5.48 -2.97
N GLY A 52 5.39 6.23 -2.56
CA GLY A 52 4.84 7.31 -3.35
C GLY A 52 5.86 8.43 -3.53
N ALA A 53 5.95 8.94 -4.76
CA ALA A 53 6.83 10.02 -5.16
C ALA A 53 6.08 11.10 -5.96
N SER A 54 4.76 11.18 -5.79
CA SER A 54 3.93 12.12 -6.55
C SER A 54 4.27 13.58 -6.24
N LYS A 55 4.61 13.88 -4.99
CA LYS A 55 5.01 15.23 -4.56
C LYS A 55 6.38 15.67 -5.10
N GLU A 56 7.19 14.75 -5.65
CA GLU A 56 8.48 15.11 -6.27
C GLU A 56 8.34 15.91 -7.55
N LEU A 57 7.14 15.96 -8.12
CA LEU A 57 6.81 16.83 -9.24
C LEU A 57 5.90 17.96 -8.76
N ASP A 58 6.20 19.16 -9.17
CA ASP A 58 5.32 20.30 -8.95
C ASP A 58 4.05 20.16 -9.80
N ASP A 59 2.91 20.43 -9.19
CA ASP A 59 1.61 20.40 -9.85
C ASP A 59 1.61 21.35 -11.06
N GLY A 60 1.38 20.78 -12.23
CA GLY A 60 1.22 21.50 -13.49
C GLY A 60 2.49 21.84 -14.26
N SER A 61 3.69 21.77 -13.69
CA SER A 61 4.94 22.14 -14.36
C SER A 61 5.79 20.96 -14.83
N CYS A 62 5.52 19.74 -14.36
CA CYS A 62 6.36 18.56 -14.57
C CYS A 62 7.83 18.76 -14.17
N THR A 63 8.15 19.79 -13.39
CA THR A 63 9.49 20.05 -12.87
C THR A 63 9.71 19.31 -11.56
N LEU A 64 10.93 18.83 -11.34
CA LEU A 64 11.28 18.16 -10.10
C LEU A 64 11.36 19.17 -8.96
N ASN A 65 10.70 18.89 -7.87
CA ASN A 65 10.77 19.65 -6.62
C ASN A 65 11.76 18.98 -5.63
N PRO A 66 12.98 19.48 -5.51
CA PRO A 66 13.99 18.87 -4.64
C PRO A 66 13.61 18.87 -3.15
N ARG A 67 12.69 19.76 -2.74
CA ARG A 67 12.23 19.85 -1.35
C ARG A 67 11.27 18.72 -0.99
N ALA A 68 10.59 18.17 -1.97
CA ALA A 68 9.63 17.08 -1.82
C ALA A 68 10.19 15.70 -2.20
N PHE A 69 11.49 15.56 -2.37
CA PHE A 69 12.12 14.26 -2.59
C PHE A 69 11.90 13.32 -1.41
N VAL A 70 11.61 12.08 -1.71
CA VAL A 70 11.46 11.02 -0.70
C VAL A 70 12.82 10.76 -0.06
N ARG A 71 13.03 11.26 1.15
CA ARG A 71 14.33 11.19 1.86
C ARG A 71 14.45 9.95 2.74
N GLN A 72 13.33 9.40 3.14
CA GLN A 72 13.27 8.23 3.99
C GLN A 72 12.05 7.38 3.64
N ALA A 73 12.12 6.10 3.93
CA ALA A 73 11.04 5.17 3.74
C ALA A 73 11.04 4.11 4.84
N ARG A 74 9.87 3.68 5.28
CA ARG A 74 9.73 2.60 6.24
C ARG A 74 9.44 1.29 5.53
N CYS A 75 10.24 0.26 5.79
CA CYS A 75 10.00 -1.06 5.23
C CYS A 75 8.67 -1.63 5.78
N PRO A 76 7.73 -2.07 4.91
CA PRO A 76 6.47 -2.63 5.36
C PRO A 76 6.62 -3.98 6.09
N CYS A 77 7.70 -4.72 5.80
CA CYS A 77 7.96 -6.05 6.37
C CYS A 77 8.64 -5.98 7.75
N CYS A 78 9.83 -5.36 7.84
CA CYS A 78 10.59 -5.32 9.09
C CYS A 78 10.42 -4.02 9.89
N GLY A 79 9.73 -3.03 9.34
CA GLY A 79 9.46 -1.77 10.02
C GLY A 79 10.64 -0.79 10.15
N VAL A 80 11.82 -1.16 9.66
CA VAL A 80 13.02 -0.31 9.73
C VAL A 80 12.87 0.90 8.82
N PHE A 81 13.26 2.07 9.32
CA PHE A 81 13.39 3.27 8.52
C PHE A 81 14.68 3.25 7.71
N MET A 82 14.55 3.41 6.42
CA MET A 82 15.66 3.55 5.48
C MET A 82 15.87 5.03 5.17
N ARG A 83 17.07 5.54 5.40
CA ARG A 83 17.45 6.87 4.89
C ARG A 83 17.93 6.72 3.45
N LEU A 84 17.19 7.29 2.51
CA LEU A 84 17.49 7.20 1.09
C LEU A 84 18.52 8.23 0.63
N THR A 85 18.69 9.32 1.39
CA THR A 85 19.62 10.39 1.06
C THR A 85 20.80 10.45 2.04
N ASP A 86 21.93 10.97 1.55
CA ASP A 86 23.08 11.35 2.36
C ASP A 86 22.83 12.67 3.11
N ALA A 87 23.81 13.13 3.88
CA ALA A 87 23.74 14.40 4.63
C ALA A 87 23.62 15.63 3.69
N ALA A 88 24.03 15.53 2.45
CA ALA A 88 23.89 16.58 1.44
C ALA A 88 22.54 16.51 0.69
N GLY A 89 21.65 15.57 1.04
CA GLY A 89 20.34 15.40 0.41
C GLY A 89 20.38 14.67 -0.92
N ARG A 90 21.52 14.05 -1.30
CA ARG A 90 21.64 13.25 -2.53
C ARG A 90 21.27 11.82 -2.23
N TYR A 91 20.62 11.13 -3.18
CA TYR A 91 20.32 9.73 -3.03
C TYR A 91 21.60 8.90 -2.88
N LYS A 92 21.60 7.97 -1.92
CA LYS A 92 22.73 7.07 -1.64
C LYS A 92 22.94 6.03 -2.74
N HIS A 93 21.83 5.60 -3.34
CA HIS A 93 21.77 4.61 -4.40
C HIS A 93 20.88 5.11 -5.52
N ASP A 94 20.96 4.45 -6.68
CA ASP A 94 19.97 4.66 -7.72
C ASP A 94 18.64 4.03 -7.29
N TYR A 95 17.73 4.88 -6.85
CA TYR A 95 16.34 4.50 -6.55
C TYR A 95 15.46 4.96 -7.71
N PRO A 96 15.17 4.08 -8.68
CA PRO A 96 14.48 4.47 -9.88
C PRO A 96 13.09 5.03 -9.57
N ALA A 97 12.77 6.15 -10.22
CA ALA A 97 11.44 6.76 -10.13
C ALA A 97 10.66 6.43 -11.39
N PHE A 98 9.46 5.92 -11.20
CA PHE A 98 8.56 5.54 -12.28
C PHE A 98 7.39 6.51 -12.35
N ALA A 99 6.95 6.83 -13.57
CA ALA A 99 5.68 7.50 -13.76
C ALA A 99 4.53 6.60 -13.28
N GLY A 100 3.36 7.20 -13.04
CA GLY A 100 2.18 6.41 -12.69
C GLY A 100 1.69 5.52 -13.83
N ASP A 101 0.82 4.59 -13.48
CA ASP A 101 0.20 3.67 -14.43
C ASP A 101 -0.54 4.44 -15.53
N ARG A 102 -0.47 3.90 -16.74
CA ARG A 102 -1.28 4.38 -17.87
C ARG A 102 -2.56 3.56 -17.93
N ILE A 103 -3.68 4.23 -17.91
CA ILE A 103 -4.98 3.61 -18.00
C ILE A 103 -5.76 4.09 -19.22
N LEU A 104 -6.62 3.23 -19.71
CA LEU A 104 -7.62 3.57 -20.70
C LEU A 104 -8.99 3.53 -20.01
N VAL A 105 -9.70 4.65 -20.03
CA VAL A 105 -11.01 4.79 -19.39
C VAL A 105 -12.09 4.66 -20.44
N GLU A 106 -12.99 3.71 -20.25
CA GLU A 106 -14.20 3.56 -21.03
C GLU A 106 -15.22 4.60 -20.57
N LYS A 107 -15.64 5.47 -21.49
CA LYS A 107 -16.55 6.58 -21.16
C LYS A 107 -18.02 6.17 -21.10
N LEU A 108 -18.39 5.17 -21.87
CA LEU A 108 -19.77 4.72 -22.03
C LEU A 108 -20.17 3.59 -21.09
N ALA A 109 -19.25 3.13 -20.23
CA ALA A 109 -19.50 1.98 -19.35
C ALA A 109 -20.79 2.12 -18.53
N TYR A 110 -21.05 3.32 -18.00
CA TYR A 110 -22.21 3.57 -17.15
C TYR A 110 -23.45 4.11 -17.90
N ASP A 111 -23.38 4.28 -19.19
CA ASP A 111 -24.55 4.50 -20.05
C ASP A 111 -25.30 3.18 -20.28
N PHE A 112 -24.60 2.05 -20.19
CA PHE A 112 -25.14 0.72 -20.48
C PHE A 112 -25.20 -0.21 -19.25
N SER A 113 -24.60 0.19 -18.12
CA SER A 113 -24.59 -0.62 -16.91
C SER A 113 -24.60 0.22 -15.65
N GLU A 114 -25.22 -0.27 -14.59
CA GLU A 114 -25.19 0.36 -13.28
C GLU A 114 -23.81 0.21 -12.62
N PRO A 115 -23.29 1.26 -11.94
CA PRO A 115 -22.07 1.17 -11.15
C PRO A 115 -22.22 0.15 -10.02
N LYS A 116 -21.19 -0.68 -9.84
CA LYS A 116 -21.14 -1.69 -8.79
C LYS A 116 -20.18 -1.27 -7.67
N ARG A 117 -20.50 -1.67 -6.44
CA ARG A 117 -19.57 -1.48 -5.33
C ARG A 117 -18.22 -2.09 -5.65
N TRP A 118 -17.17 -1.39 -5.29
CA TRP A 118 -15.77 -1.69 -5.57
C TRP A 118 -15.30 -1.40 -7.01
N ASP A 119 -16.13 -0.89 -7.88
CA ASP A 119 -15.65 -0.39 -9.17
C ASP A 119 -14.71 0.80 -8.99
N VAL A 120 -13.76 0.91 -9.90
CA VAL A 120 -12.87 2.07 -10.00
C VAL A 120 -13.47 3.03 -11.00
N MET A 121 -13.81 4.21 -10.52
CA MET A 121 -14.52 5.22 -11.30
C MET A 121 -13.64 6.43 -11.56
N VAL A 122 -13.67 6.94 -12.78
CA VAL A 122 -13.14 8.26 -13.13
C VAL A 122 -14.33 9.22 -13.25
N PHE A 123 -14.25 10.34 -12.56
CA PHE A 123 -15.30 11.35 -12.57
C PHE A 123 -14.72 12.76 -12.48
N LYS A 124 -15.49 13.72 -12.91
CA LYS A 124 -15.13 15.13 -12.79
C LYS A 124 -15.37 15.62 -11.38
N TYR A 125 -14.37 16.34 -10.84
CA TYR A 125 -14.51 16.93 -9.51
C TYR A 125 -15.63 17.99 -9.52
N PRO A 126 -16.63 17.91 -8.64
CA PRO A 126 -17.82 18.79 -8.71
C PRO A 126 -17.49 20.27 -8.56
N GLU A 127 -16.49 20.64 -7.76
CA GLU A 127 -16.10 22.04 -7.53
C GLU A 127 -15.16 22.59 -8.63
N ASP A 128 -14.48 21.69 -9.36
CA ASP A 128 -13.66 22.04 -10.53
C ASP A 128 -13.79 20.97 -11.62
N ALA A 129 -14.72 21.16 -12.52
CA ALA A 129 -15.02 20.21 -13.60
C ALA A 129 -13.89 20.01 -14.62
N LYS A 130 -12.77 20.73 -14.51
CA LYS A 130 -11.57 20.48 -15.30
C LYS A 130 -10.72 19.35 -14.73
N THR A 131 -10.80 19.11 -13.43
CA THR A 131 -10.04 18.10 -12.72
C THR A 131 -10.77 16.77 -12.70
N ASN A 132 -10.10 15.72 -13.16
CA ASN A 132 -10.60 14.34 -13.11
C ASN A 132 -10.06 13.65 -11.86
N TYR A 133 -10.95 12.99 -11.13
CA TYR A 133 -10.61 12.12 -10.02
C TYR A 133 -10.82 10.67 -10.37
N ILE A 134 -9.97 9.82 -9.81
CA ILE A 134 -10.13 8.37 -9.86
C ILE A 134 -10.24 7.85 -8.43
N LYS A 135 -11.33 7.18 -8.11
CA LYS A 135 -11.62 6.63 -6.78
C LYS A 135 -12.38 5.33 -6.90
N ARG A 136 -12.35 4.56 -5.81
CA ARG A 136 -13.12 3.33 -5.69
C ARG A 136 -14.50 3.62 -5.11
N LEU A 137 -15.53 3.10 -5.74
CA LEU A 137 -16.91 3.23 -5.28
C LEU A 137 -17.12 2.34 -4.05
N VAL A 138 -17.47 2.95 -2.92
CA VAL A 138 -17.68 2.24 -1.65
C VAL A 138 -19.13 2.26 -1.17
N GLY A 139 -19.92 3.21 -1.59
CA GLY A 139 -21.36 3.34 -1.30
C GLY A 139 -22.18 3.39 -2.57
N LEU A 140 -23.39 2.84 -2.54
CA LEU A 140 -24.35 2.91 -3.62
C LEU A 140 -25.45 3.92 -3.28
N PRO A 141 -26.23 4.40 -4.27
CA PRO A 141 -27.32 5.32 -4.01
C PRO A 141 -28.31 4.82 -2.96
N GLY A 142 -28.71 5.69 -2.04
CA GLY A 142 -29.64 5.37 -0.96
C GLY A 142 -29.06 4.57 0.20
N GLU A 143 -27.74 4.36 0.23
CA GLU A 143 -27.07 3.69 1.35
C GLU A 143 -26.47 4.68 2.34
N THR A 144 -26.52 4.30 3.61
CA THR A 144 -25.69 4.89 4.67
C THR A 144 -24.40 4.08 4.76
N VAL A 145 -23.25 4.77 4.69
CA VAL A 145 -21.92 4.15 4.79
C VAL A 145 -21.26 4.57 6.09
N VAL A 146 -20.80 3.58 6.86
CA VAL A 146 -20.05 3.79 8.10
C VAL A 146 -18.72 3.07 7.99
N ILE A 147 -17.62 3.75 8.35
CA ILE A 147 -16.30 3.15 8.44
C ILE A 147 -15.99 2.96 9.93
N ALA A 148 -15.89 1.71 10.35
CA ALA A 148 -15.65 1.36 11.74
C ALA A 148 -14.78 0.12 11.85
N ALA A 149 -13.84 0.12 12.79
CA ALA A 149 -12.92 -0.99 13.08
C ALA A 149 -12.17 -1.53 11.84
N GLY A 150 -11.88 -0.67 10.85
CA GLY A 150 -11.20 -1.04 9.61
C GLY A 150 -12.12 -1.62 8.51
N ASP A 151 -13.40 -1.77 8.79
CA ASP A 151 -14.40 -2.27 7.84
C ASP A 151 -15.34 -1.17 7.35
N ILE A 152 -15.91 -1.40 6.17
CA ILE A 152 -16.97 -0.57 5.60
C ILE A 152 -18.29 -1.27 5.87
N TRP A 153 -19.17 -0.59 6.59
CA TRP A 153 -20.51 -1.04 6.91
C TRP A 153 -21.51 -0.28 6.05
N THR A 154 -22.52 -0.95 5.58
CA THR A 154 -23.59 -0.32 4.77
C THR A 154 -24.96 -0.76 5.25
N SER A 155 -25.92 0.19 5.22
CA SER A 155 -27.33 -0.05 5.51
C SER A 155 -28.21 0.73 4.54
N ARG A 156 -29.48 0.33 4.40
CA ARG A 156 -30.51 1.08 3.67
C ARG A 156 -31.67 1.37 4.60
N GLY A 157 -32.03 2.65 4.72
CA GLY A 157 -33.09 3.06 5.61
C GLY A 157 -32.86 2.61 7.05
N GLU A 158 -33.80 1.85 7.60
CA GLU A 158 -33.75 1.30 8.97
C GLU A 158 -33.14 -0.13 9.06
N GLU A 159 -32.60 -0.65 7.95
CA GLU A 159 -31.98 -1.98 7.95
C GLU A 159 -30.73 -2.01 8.82
N GLU A 160 -30.43 -3.17 9.41
CA GLU A 160 -29.21 -3.39 10.16
C GLU A 160 -27.98 -3.24 9.25
N ALA A 161 -26.96 -2.52 9.75
CA ALA A 161 -25.72 -2.33 9.01
C ALA A 161 -24.93 -3.63 8.88
N VAL A 162 -24.52 -3.95 7.66
CA VAL A 162 -23.73 -5.15 7.34
C VAL A 162 -22.39 -4.78 6.75
N ILE A 163 -21.37 -5.63 6.98
CA ILE A 163 -20.03 -5.41 6.41
C ILE A 163 -20.11 -5.60 4.89
N ALA A 164 -19.72 -4.56 4.15
CA ALA A 164 -19.57 -4.61 2.71
C ALA A 164 -18.31 -5.37 2.33
N ARG A 165 -18.41 -6.67 2.14
CA ARG A 165 -17.26 -7.54 1.81
C ARG A 165 -16.75 -7.29 0.40
N LYS A 166 -15.42 -7.26 0.26
CA LYS A 166 -14.76 -7.15 -1.04
C LYS A 166 -14.79 -8.51 -1.75
N PRO A 167 -15.12 -8.57 -3.04
CA PRO A 167 -14.91 -9.79 -3.84
C PRO A 167 -13.44 -10.23 -3.83
N PRO A 168 -13.14 -11.55 -3.90
CA PRO A 168 -11.78 -12.07 -3.77
C PRO A 168 -10.76 -11.45 -4.73
N GLU A 169 -11.17 -11.20 -5.98
CA GLU A 169 -10.31 -10.56 -6.99
C GLU A 169 -9.99 -9.11 -6.65
N ARG A 170 -10.96 -8.37 -6.12
CA ARG A 170 -10.76 -6.97 -5.68
C ARG A 170 -9.91 -6.92 -4.42
N MET A 171 -10.15 -7.84 -3.49
CA MET A 171 -9.34 -7.98 -2.28
C MET A 171 -7.87 -8.22 -2.63
N ARG A 172 -7.56 -9.16 -3.53
CA ARG A 172 -6.18 -9.48 -3.94
C ARG A 172 -5.45 -8.28 -4.53
N ALA A 173 -6.14 -7.47 -5.35
CA ALA A 173 -5.57 -6.26 -5.94
C ALA A 173 -5.28 -5.14 -4.92
N MET A 174 -5.82 -5.24 -3.71
CA MET A 174 -5.67 -4.26 -2.64
C MET A 174 -4.77 -4.74 -1.49
N LEU A 175 -4.35 -6.02 -1.50
CA LEU A 175 -3.51 -6.56 -0.43
C LEU A 175 -2.17 -5.85 -0.35
N GLN A 176 -1.76 -5.57 0.88
CA GLN A 176 -0.44 -5.03 1.19
C GLN A 176 0.31 -6.02 2.07
N THR A 177 1.58 -6.24 1.77
CA THR A 177 2.44 -7.07 2.61
C THR A 177 2.73 -6.34 3.91
N VAL A 178 2.35 -6.91 5.04
CA VAL A 178 2.65 -6.39 6.38
C VAL A 178 3.69 -7.23 7.12
N HIS A 179 3.93 -8.45 6.65
CA HIS A 179 4.95 -9.36 7.14
C HIS A 179 5.20 -10.47 6.14
N ASP A 180 6.45 -10.88 6.00
CA ASP A 180 6.86 -12.07 5.25
C ASP A 180 7.91 -12.84 6.05
N SER A 181 7.56 -13.99 6.58
CA SER A 181 8.46 -14.84 7.39
C SER A 181 9.68 -15.35 6.61
N ARG A 182 9.66 -15.33 5.28
CA ARG A 182 10.81 -15.63 4.43
C ARG A 182 11.85 -14.50 4.41
N ARG A 183 11.45 -13.29 4.81
CA ARG A 183 12.27 -12.08 4.83
C ARG A 183 12.72 -11.75 6.25
N VAL A 184 13.71 -12.50 6.73
CA VAL A 184 14.26 -12.31 8.07
C VAL A 184 15.20 -11.11 8.08
N ALA A 185 14.94 -10.16 8.98
CA ALA A 185 15.81 -9.01 9.22
C ALA A 185 17.00 -9.43 10.11
N THR A 186 17.93 -10.18 9.55
CA THR A 186 19.09 -10.72 10.28
C THR A 186 19.87 -9.66 11.05
N PRO A 187 20.24 -8.49 10.45
CA PRO A 187 20.96 -7.45 11.19
C PRO A 187 20.19 -6.91 12.39
N LEU A 188 18.87 -6.85 12.30
CA LEU A 188 18.02 -6.37 13.37
C LEU A 188 17.95 -7.39 14.54
N ARG A 189 17.90 -8.68 14.19
CA ARG A 189 17.92 -9.77 15.19
C ARG A 189 19.26 -9.87 15.90
N GLU A 190 20.36 -9.77 15.17
CA GLU A 190 21.73 -9.77 15.72
C GLU A 190 21.95 -8.58 16.66
N ALA A 191 21.29 -7.45 16.38
CA ALA A 191 21.27 -6.29 17.26
C ALA A 191 20.46 -6.50 18.56
N GLY A 192 19.75 -7.62 18.71
CA GLY A 192 18.96 -7.96 19.89
C GLY A 192 17.49 -7.50 19.82
N PHE A 193 16.97 -7.19 18.63
CA PHE A 193 15.55 -6.90 18.47
C PHE A 193 14.71 -8.16 18.73
N PRO A 194 13.61 -8.08 19.48
CA PRO A 194 12.81 -9.24 19.84
C PRO A 194 12.11 -9.87 18.64
N ASP A 195 11.83 -11.17 18.75
CA ASP A 195 11.06 -11.89 17.75
C ASP A 195 9.60 -11.42 17.73
N ALA A 196 9.02 -11.33 16.56
CA ALA A 196 7.60 -11.00 16.38
C ALA A 196 6.67 -12.13 16.86
N TRP A 197 7.17 -13.35 16.89
CA TRP A 197 6.47 -14.51 17.41
C TRP A 197 6.82 -14.73 18.89
N SER A 198 5.84 -14.96 19.70
CA SER A 198 5.99 -15.27 21.13
C SER A 198 5.02 -16.35 21.54
N GLU A 199 5.40 -17.09 22.56
CA GLU A 199 4.51 -18.03 23.21
C GLU A 199 3.28 -17.30 23.75
N TRP A 200 2.11 -17.93 23.59
CA TRP A 200 0.88 -17.38 24.13
C TRP A 200 0.07 -18.48 24.82
N SER A 201 -0.33 -18.21 26.06
CA SER A 201 -1.28 -19.00 26.77
C SER A 201 -2.17 -18.10 27.61
N ALA A 202 -3.41 -18.48 27.74
CA ALA A 202 -4.35 -17.77 28.59
C ALA A 202 -4.11 -18.14 30.09
N GLU A 203 -3.79 -19.39 30.37
CA GLU A 203 -3.56 -19.92 31.75
C GLU A 203 -2.78 -21.24 31.70
N GLY A 204 -1.91 -21.48 32.67
CA GLY A 204 -1.22 -22.75 32.88
C GLY A 204 0.25 -22.82 32.45
N PRO A 205 0.91 -23.96 32.67
CA PRO A 205 2.31 -24.15 32.27
C PRO A 205 2.48 -24.09 30.77
N GLN A 206 3.48 -23.31 30.34
CA GLN A 206 3.74 -23.07 28.92
C GLN A 206 4.52 -24.23 28.32
N PRO A 207 4.09 -24.81 27.20
CA PRO A 207 4.94 -25.68 26.43
C PRO A 207 6.13 -24.87 25.88
N ARG A 208 7.34 -25.44 25.96
CA ARG A 208 8.53 -24.78 25.43
C ARG A 208 8.59 -24.93 23.93
N TRP A 209 8.56 -23.81 23.24
CA TRP A 209 8.78 -23.74 21.83
C TRP A 209 10.29 -23.71 21.52
N THR A 210 10.69 -24.43 20.52
CA THR A 210 12.02 -24.35 19.95
C THR A 210 11.97 -23.69 18.59
N THR A 211 12.91 -22.80 18.35
CA THR A 211 12.99 -22.07 17.09
C THR A 211 14.19 -22.59 16.28
N SER A 212 13.98 -22.91 15.06
CA SER A 212 15.00 -23.34 14.11
C SER A 212 14.97 -22.50 12.83
N ASP A 213 15.93 -22.73 11.93
CA ASP A 213 16.01 -22.06 10.63
C ASP A 213 15.93 -20.52 10.74
N SER A 214 16.74 -19.97 11.66
CA SER A 214 16.82 -18.51 11.88
C SER A 214 15.47 -17.85 12.18
N GLY A 215 14.58 -18.54 12.91
CA GLY A 215 13.26 -18.02 13.28
C GLY A 215 12.17 -18.22 12.24
N ARG A 216 12.37 -19.16 11.31
CA ARG A 216 11.36 -19.50 10.31
C ARG A 216 10.50 -20.69 10.72
N SER A 217 11.05 -21.57 11.56
CA SER A 217 10.35 -22.78 12.02
C SER A 217 10.24 -22.80 13.53
N TYR A 218 9.06 -23.12 14.01
CA TYR A 218 8.75 -23.25 15.43
C TYR A 218 8.22 -24.65 15.69
N SER A 219 8.82 -25.33 16.66
CA SER A 219 8.43 -26.67 17.05
C SER A 219 8.11 -26.72 18.53
N VAL A 220 7.12 -27.51 18.91
CA VAL A 220 6.70 -27.70 20.29
C VAL A 220 6.32 -29.14 20.52
N THR A 221 6.64 -29.68 21.71
CA THR A 221 6.09 -30.92 22.21
C THR A 221 5.12 -30.57 23.32
N ALA A 222 3.86 -30.90 23.13
CA ALA A 222 2.80 -30.57 24.09
C ALA A 222 1.75 -31.68 24.12
N ASP A 223 1.19 -31.96 25.29
CA ASP A 223 0.08 -32.92 25.50
C ASP A 223 -1.29 -32.26 25.25
N GLY A 224 -1.32 -30.99 24.87
CA GLY A 224 -2.52 -30.21 24.67
C GLY A 224 -2.32 -29.06 23.68
N PRO A 225 -3.30 -28.18 23.51
CA PRO A 225 -3.20 -27.03 22.62
C PRO A 225 -2.02 -26.13 22.96
N ALA A 226 -1.17 -25.87 21.98
CA ALA A 226 -0.06 -24.93 22.09
C ALA A 226 -0.22 -23.81 21.08
N MET A 227 -0.09 -22.57 21.51
CA MET A 227 -0.35 -21.41 20.66
C MET A 227 0.85 -20.47 20.59
N LEU A 228 1.11 -19.94 19.39
CA LEU A 228 2.03 -18.84 19.17
C LEU A 228 1.22 -17.58 18.85
N ARG A 229 1.65 -16.46 19.41
CA ARG A 229 1.12 -15.14 19.09
C ARG A 229 2.12 -14.39 18.23
N TRP A 230 1.67 -13.93 17.09
CA TRP A 230 2.41 -12.96 16.29
C TRP A 230 2.05 -11.52 16.70
N ARG A 231 3.05 -10.68 16.83
CA ARG A 231 2.88 -9.23 17.07
C ARG A 231 3.67 -8.46 16.06
N ARG A 232 3.07 -7.43 15.51
CA ARG A 232 3.82 -6.47 14.71
C ARG A 232 4.68 -5.63 15.65
N LEU A 233 5.98 -5.82 15.57
CA LEU A 233 6.95 -5.04 16.32
C LEU A 233 7.65 -4.08 15.36
N LEU A 234 7.70 -2.81 15.73
CA LEU A 234 8.32 -1.78 14.91
C LEU A 234 9.51 -1.18 15.66
N PRO A 235 10.72 -1.18 15.09
CA PRO A 235 11.85 -0.47 15.66
C PRO A 235 11.63 1.05 15.52
N GLU A 236 11.80 1.81 16.60
CA GLU A 236 11.76 3.28 16.55
C GLU A 236 12.97 3.84 15.80
N ALA A 237 14.15 3.31 16.13
CA ALA A 237 15.38 3.63 15.44
C ALA A 237 16.24 2.38 15.35
N PHE A 238 16.86 2.16 14.22
CA PHE A 238 17.82 1.10 14.01
C PHE A 238 18.94 1.56 13.09
N GLU A 239 20.18 1.40 13.56
CA GLU A 239 21.37 1.60 12.74
C GLU A 239 22.12 0.27 12.66
N PRO A 240 22.46 -0.21 11.45
CA PRO A 240 23.22 -1.44 11.29
C PRO A 240 24.55 -1.39 12.04
N GLY A 241 24.89 -2.47 12.76
CA GLY A 241 26.11 -2.58 13.54
C GLY A 241 26.02 -2.07 14.98
N GLN A 242 24.91 -1.48 15.38
CA GLN A 242 24.65 -1.08 16.76
C GLN A 242 23.70 -2.06 17.47
N ARG A 243 23.88 -2.22 18.79
CA ARG A 243 22.94 -2.99 19.60
C ARG A 243 21.62 -2.22 19.70
N PHE A 244 20.52 -2.89 19.47
CA PHE A 244 19.20 -2.29 19.63
C PHE A 244 18.95 -1.96 21.12
N ALA A 245 18.73 -0.68 21.40
CA ALA A 245 18.51 -0.18 22.77
C ALA A 245 17.15 0.52 22.93
N GLY A 246 16.35 0.57 21.87
CA GLY A 246 15.04 1.23 21.88
C GLY A 246 13.94 0.43 22.58
N LYS A 247 12.87 1.11 22.95
CA LYS A 247 11.64 0.44 23.35
C LYS A 247 10.98 -0.22 22.16
N VAL A 248 10.41 -1.38 22.35
CA VAL A 248 9.63 -2.09 21.36
C VAL A 248 8.19 -2.14 21.83
N GLU A 249 7.32 -1.47 21.12
CA GLU A 249 5.89 -1.55 21.39
C GLU A 249 5.20 -2.34 20.27
N PRO A 250 4.24 -3.21 20.64
CA PRO A 250 3.41 -3.86 19.63
C PRO A 250 2.58 -2.79 18.89
N ALA A 251 2.73 -2.73 17.59
CA ALA A 251 1.91 -1.87 16.76
C ALA A 251 0.71 -2.62 16.21
N LEU A 252 -0.43 -1.95 16.12
CA LEU A 252 -1.56 -2.49 15.38
C LEU A 252 -1.19 -2.61 13.89
N VAL A 253 -1.73 -3.64 13.25
CA VAL A 253 -1.73 -3.72 11.79
C VAL A 253 -2.78 -2.72 11.32
N GLY A 254 -2.38 -1.48 11.15
CA GLY A 254 -3.23 -0.41 10.62
C GLY A 254 -3.02 -0.21 9.13
N ASP A 255 -3.67 0.79 8.58
CA ASP A 255 -3.57 1.20 7.17
C ASP A 255 -2.22 1.86 6.84
N PHE A 256 -1.14 1.25 7.33
CA PHE A 256 0.19 1.70 6.97
C PHE A 256 0.42 1.45 5.48
N GLN A 257 0.34 2.52 4.72
CA GLN A 257 0.64 2.49 3.29
C GLN A 257 2.02 3.09 3.07
N PRO A 258 3.06 2.27 2.82
CA PRO A 258 4.39 2.80 2.51
C PRO A 258 4.36 3.72 1.29
N TYR A 259 3.35 3.52 0.44
CA TYR A 259 3.13 4.32 -0.76
C TYR A 259 2.66 5.76 -0.48
N ASN A 260 1.92 5.99 0.60
CA ASN A 260 1.37 7.30 0.95
C ASN A 260 2.10 7.97 2.13
N GLN A 261 3.32 7.55 2.40
CA GLN A 261 4.11 8.22 3.43
C GLN A 261 4.32 9.68 3.05
N ASP A 262 3.88 10.57 3.92
CA ASP A 262 4.28 11.96 3.85
C ASP A 262 5.77 12.04 4.19
N PRO A 263 6.61 12.71 3.40
CA PRO A 263 8.02 12.87 3.72
C PRO A 263 8.29 13.63 5.03
N GLU A 264 7.26 14.20 5.65
CA GLU A 264 7.36 14.96 6.91
C GLU A 264 7.01 14.15 8.18
N TYR A 265 6.58 12.86 8.04
CA TYR A 265 6.27 11.97 9.17
C TYR A 265 7.29 10.86 9.34
#